data_20d77e02be264b6f0425b10d61c95a99
#
_entry.id   20d77e02be264b6f0425b10d61c95a99
#
_cell.length_a   1.000
_cell.length_b   1.000
_cell.length_c   1.000
_cell.angle_alpha   90.00
_cell.angle_beta   90.00
_cell.angle_gamma   90.00
#
_symmetry.space_group_name_H-M   'P 1'
#
loop_
_entity.id
_entity.type
_entity.pdbx_description
1 polymer ?
#
loop_
_entity_poly.entity_id
_entity_poly.type
_entity_poly.pdbx_seq_one_letter_code
_entity_poly.pdbx_strand_id
1 'polypeptide(L)'
;MEIDDLDDEEFAFSRNYFLAKELGGSKKKSSGKLADIDVVDEQELRAAAANIEPKHESEIAALMSSYESSYSKWVFELRCGFGLLMYGFGSKKSLIEDFASRALVDYSVIVVNGYLQSVNIKQVIVAIAEELSDQLKSRPKNASGSNAHQTFSSRSMDDLFVFLNGSNEEDKDCFVCVVIHNIDGPGLRDSETQEYLARVAACSHVRIIASVDHVNAPLLWDKKMVHTQFNWLWYHVPTFAPYKIEGMFFPLILAHGGTAQSAKTATIVLQSLTPNAQSVFKVLIEHQLSHPDEEGMPIDKLYATCRERFLVSSQITLNSHLTEFKDHELVKIRRHSDGQDCLYIPLPSEALEKLLTELS
;
A
#
# COMPACT_ATOMS: atom_id res chain seq x y z
N MET A 1 36.22 -14.05 -11.33
CA MET A 1 35.79 -12.87 -10.57
C MET A 1 34.82 -12.10 -11.44
N GLU A 2 33.68 -12.75 -11.80
CA GLU A 2 32.63 -12.23 -12.71
C GLU A 2 31.26 -12.90 -12.41
N ILE A 3 30.97 -13.19 -11.14
CA ILE A 3 29.72 -13.87 -10.74
C ILE A 3 28.81 -12.95 -9.93
N ASP A 4 29.32 -11.79 -9.43
CA ASP A 4 28.56 -10.87 -8.58
C ASP A 4 27.64 -9.91 -9.37
N ASP A 5 27.97 -9.57 -10.64
CA ASP A 5 27.20 -8.59 -11.41
C ASP A 5 25.86 -9.14 -11.96
N LEU A 6 25.73 -10.45 -12.15
CA LEU A 6 24.51 -11.07 -12.70
C LEU A 6 23.38 -11.18 -11.66
N ASP A 7 23.73 -11.36 -10.39
CA ASP A 7 22.76 -11.44 -9.30
C ASP A 7 22.07 -10.08 -9.06
N ASP A 8 22.77 -8.97 -9.19
CA ASP A 8 22.22 -7.63 -8.96
C ASP A 8 21.21 -7.19 -10.04
N GLU A 9 21.40 -7.59 -11.29
CA GLU A 9 20.43 -7.30 -12.37
C GLU A 9 19.14 -8.12 -12.24
N GLU A 10 19.23 -9.39 -11.81
CA GLU A 10 18.06 -10.24 -11.60
C GLU A 10 17.23 -9.76 -10.39
N PHE A 11 17.89 -9.25 -9.35
CA PHE A 11 17.24 -8.63 -8.19
C PHE A 11 16.59 -7.28 -8.52
N ALA A 12 17.20 -6.45 -9.34
CA ALA A 12 16.61 -5.20 -9.80
C ALA A 12 15.31 -5.48 -10.60
N PHE A 13 15.29 -6.55 -11.39
CA PHE A 13 14.12 -6.95 -12.15
C PHE A 13 12.95 -7.43 -11.26
N SER A 14 13.24 -8.21 -10.24
CA SER A 14 12.21 -8.71 -9.31
C SER A 14 11.66 -7.61 -8.38
N ARG A 15 12.51 -6.68 -7.91
CA ARG A 15 12.07 -5.48 -7.16
C ARG A 15 11.12 -4.60 -7.97
N ASN A 16 11.39 -4.44 -9.26
CA ASN A 16 10.57 -3.63 -10.15
C ASN A 16 9.24 -4.30 -10.54
N TYR A 17 9.02 -5.59 -10.24
CA TYR A 17 7.78 -6.27 -10.56
C TYR A 17 6.54 -5.61 -9.94
N PHE A 18 6.60 -5.32 -8.64
CA PHE A 18 5.50 -4.67 -7.93
C PHE A 18 5.35 -3.20 -8.36
N LEU A 19 6.45 -2.48 -8.52
CA LEU A 19 6.46 -1.10 -9.01
C LEU A 19 5.93 -1.01 -10.45
N ALA A 20 6.33 -1.90 -11.34
CA ALA A 20 5.85 -1.94 -12.72
C ALA A 20 4.36 -2.24 -12.81
N LYS A 21 3.83 -3.04 -11.88
CA LYS A 21 2.40 -3.33 -11.80
C LYS A 21 1.60 -2.15 -11.28
N GLU A 22 2.16 -1.37 -10.37
CA GLU A 22 1.55 -0.15 -9.82
C GLU A 22 1.58 1.03 -10.80
N LEU A 23 2.70 1.21 -11.49
CA LEU A 23 2.87 2.28 -12.48
C LEU A 23 2.17 2.00 -13.81
N GLY A 24 1.38 0.91 -13.91
CA GLY A 24 0.63 0.58 -15.12
C GLY A 24 1.58 0.38 -16.29
N GLY A 25 2.54 -0.55 -16.12
CA GLY A 25 3.53 -0.90 -17.15
C GLY A 25 2.90 -1.04 -18.51
N SER A 26 3.50 -0.40 -19.48
CA SER A 26 3.17 -0.21 -20.87
C SER A 26 2.13 -1.21 -21.41
N LYS A 27 0.96 -0.71 -21.77
CA LYS A 27 -0.07 -1.43 -22.51
C LYS A 27 0.51 -2.04 -23.76
N LYS A 28 0.93 -3.29 -23.73
CA LYS A 28 0.81 -4.14 -24.92
C LYS A 28 -0.69 -4.30 -25.15
N LYS A 29 -1.18 -3.68 -26.21
CA LYS A 29 -2.53 -3.84 -26.71
C LYS A 29 -2.80 -5.33 -26.93
N SER A 30 -3.39 -6.00 -25.96
CA SER A 30 -4.18 -7.17 -26.25
C SER A 30 -5.53 -6.62 -26.74
N SER A 31 -5.78 -6.72 -28.02
CA SER A 31 -7.05 -6.41 -28.65
C SER A 31 -8.06 -7.55 -28.40
N GLY A 32 -8.21 -7.95 -27.13
CA GLY A 32 -9.37 -8.70 -26.69
C GLY A 32 -10.38 -7.66 -26.22
N LYS A 33 -11.52 -7.53 -26.91
CA LYS A 33 -12.69 -6.88 -26.34
C LYS A 33 -12.91 -7.54 -24.99
N LEU A 34 -12.54 -6.86 -23.87
CA LEU A 34 -13.15 -7.17 -22.60
C LEU A 34 -14.64 -7.01 -22.86
N ALA A 35 -15.41 -8.09 -22.67
CA ALA A 35 -16.86 -8.02 -22.66
C ALA A 35 -17.26 -6.83 -21.78
N ASP A 36 -18.29 -6.08 -22.20
CA ASP A 36 -18.89 -5.04 -21.38
C ASP A 36 -19.29 -5.70 -20.05
N ILE A 37 -18.42 -5.54 -19.06
CA ILE A 37 -18.73 -5.95 -17.70
C ILE A 37 -19.44 -4.73 -17.13
N ASP A 38 -20.73 -4.89 -16.83
CA ASP A 38 -21.49 -3.89 -16.09
C ASP A 38 -20.75 -3.58 -14.80
N VAL A 39 -20.27 -2.37 -14.69
CA VAL A 39 -19.49 -1.94 -13.53
C VAL A 39 -20.45 -1.51 -12.46
N VAL A 40 -20.43 -2.22 -11.35
CA VAL A 40 -21.31 -2.03 -10.20
C VAL A 40 -20.72 -0.97 -9.27
N ASP A 41 -21.58 -0.21 -8.59
CA ASP A 41 -21.13 0.74 -7.57
C ASP A 41 -20.41 0.01 -6.42
N GLU A 42 -19.32 0.57 -5.95
CA GLU A 42 -18.50 -0.02 -4.90
C GLU A 42 -19.27 -0.25 -3.61
N GLN A 43 -20.17 0.67 -3.26
CA GLN A 43 -21.00 0.55 -2.05
C GLN A 43 -22.01 -0.60 -2.17
N GLU A 44 -22.63 -0.74 -3.33
CA GLU A 44 -23.56 -1.83 -3.60
C GLU A 44 -22.85 -3.18 -3.60
N LEU A 45 -21.66 -3.25 -4.21
CA LEU A 45 -20.85 -4.47 -4.23
C LEU A 45 -20.39 -4.87 -2.82
N ARG A 46 -19.98 -3.90 -1.99
CA ARG A 46 -19.61 -4.15 -0.58
C ARG A 46 -20.80 -4.58 0.25
N ALA A 47 -21.97 -3.96 0.05
CA ALA A 47 -23.21 -4.35 0.72
C ALA A 47 -23.65 -5.78 0.33
N ALA A 48 -23.57 -6.11 -0.96
CA ALA A 48 -23.86 -7.45 -1.46
C ALA A 48 -22.87 -8.49 -0.88
N ALA A 49 -21.58 -8.16 -0.83
CA ALA A 49 -20.55 -9.01 -0.23
C ALA A 49 -20.78 -9.23 1.28
N ALA A 50 -21.24 -8.21 2.00
CA ALA A 50 -21.55 -8.31 3.43
C ALA A 50 -22.78 -9.19 3.71
N ASN A 51 -23.71 -9.32 2.76
CA ASN A 51 -24.91 -10.14 2.86
C ASN A 51 -24.69 -11.62 2.50
N ILE A 52 -23.50 -12.00 2.05
CA ILE A 52 -23.17 -13.40 1.76
C ILE A 52 -23.10 -14.16 3.07
N GLU A 53 -23.93 -15.19 3.21
CA GLU A 53 -23.88 -16.08 4.38
C GLU A 53 -22.52 -16.80 4.43
N PRO A 54 -21.83 -16.76 5.57
CA PRO A 54 -20.56 -17.47 5.74
C PRO A 54 -20.79 -18.98 5.59
N LYS A 55 -19.93 -19.63 4.81
CA LYS A 55 -19.95 -21.10 4.64
C LYS A 55 -18.82 -21.72 5.43
N HIS A 56 -19.04 -22.94 5.91
CA HIS A 56 -18.03 -23.76 6.59
C HIS A 56 -17.43 -23.12 7.85
N GLU A 57 -18.23 -22.34 8.59
CA GLU A 57 -17.72 -21.67 9.81
C GLU A 57 -17.20 -22.67 10.87
N SER A 58 -17.88 -23.80 11.05
CA SER A 58 -17.47 -24.85 11.99
C SER A 58 -16.13 -25.50 11.61
N GLU A 59 -15.95 -25.77 10.32
CA GLU A 59 -14.73 -26.37 9.80
C GLU A 59 -13.56 -25.37 9.85
N ILE A 60 -13.82 -24.11 9.53
CA ILE A 60 -12.83 -23.01 9.66
C ILE A 60 -12.43 -22.85 11.13
N ALA A 61 -13.37 -22.84 12.07
CA ALA A 61 -13.10 -22.73 13.48
C ALA A 61 -12.28 -23.94 14.01
N ALA A 62 -12.64 -25.15 13.58
CA ALA A 62 -11.88 -26.35 13.94
C ALA A 62 -10.44 -26.31 13.39
N LEU A 63 -10.27 -25.85 12.15
CA LEU A 63 -8.95 -25.69 11.54
C LEU A 63 -8.12 -24.63 12.30
N MET A 64 -8.71 -23.49 12.63
CA MET A 64 -8.05 -22.45 13.41
C MET A 64 -7.60 -22.96 14.77
N SER A 65 -8.47 -23.68 15.49
CA SER A 65 -8.13 -24.28 16.78
C SER A 65 -7.02 -25.34 16.69
N SER A 66 -6.88 -26.04 15.56
CA SER A 66 -5.82 -27.02 15.37
C SER A 66 -4.41 -26.39 15.42
N TYR A 67 -4.28 -25.10 15.03
CA TYR A 67 -3.00 -24.39 15.07
C TYR A 67 -2.53 -24.06 16.49
N GLU A 68 -3.40 -24.08 17.50
CA GLU A 68 -3.04 -23.83 18.89
C GLU A 68 -1.94 -24.81 19.36
N SER A 69 -1.94 -26.03 18.85
CA SER A 69 -0.89 -27.03 19.14
C SER A 69 0.50 -26.59 18.69
N SER A 70 0.59 -25.67 17.74
CA SER A 70 1.86 -25.15 17.21
C SER A 70 2.38 -23.92 17.96
N TYR A 71 1.60 -23.31 18.84
CA TYR A 71 1.98 -22.06 19.51
C TYR A 71 3.27 -22.19 20.34
N SER A 72 3.42 -23.27 21.10
CA SER A 72 4.64 -23.52 21.89
C SER A 72 5.89 -23.64 21.01
N LYS A 73 5.74 -24.26 19.83
CA LYS A 73 6.82 -24.37 18.86
C LYS A 73 7.19 -23.01 18.29
N TRP A 74 6.21 -22.20 17.90
CA TRP A 74 6.43 -20.85 17.37
C TRP A 74 7.11 -19.93 18.38
N VAL A 75 6.71 -19.98 19.66
CA VAL A 75 7.40 -19.23 20.73
C VAL A 75 8.86 -19.68 20.87
N PHE A 76 9.11 -20.99 20.85
CA PHE A 76 10.47 -21.51 20.92
C PHE A 76 11.34 -21.01 19.77
N GLU A 77 10.83 -21.01 18.55
CA GLU A 77 11.54 -20.55 17.35
C GLU A 77 11.83 -19.04 17.40
N LEU A 78 10.86 -18.23 17.86
CA LEU A 78 11.09 -16.79 18.10
C LEU A 78 12.21 -16.58 19.13
N ARG A 79 12.25 -17.35 20.22
CA ARG A 79 13.34 -17.31 21.23
C ARG A 79 14.68 -17.70 20.62
N CYS A 80 14.71 -18.62 19.67
CA CYS A 80 15.92 -19.00 18.94
C CYS A 80 16.40 -17.93 17.94
N GLY A 81 15.66 -16.83 17.76
CA GLY A 81 16.06 -15.73 16.86
C GLY A 81 15.53 -15.83 15.45
N PHE A 82 14.55 -16.70 15.20
CA PHE A 82 13.89 -16.81 13.91
C PHE A 82 12.71 -15.83 13.80
N GLY A 83 12.45 -15.36 12.59
CA GLY A 83 11.20 -14.70 12.23
C GLY A 83 10.18 -15.71 11.72
N LEU A 84 8.90 -15.52 11.99
CA LEU A 84 7.82 -16.37 11.49
C LEU A 84 7.11 -15.71 10.33
N LEU A 85 7.08 -16.38 9.17
CA LEU A 85 6.34 -15.91 8.01
C LEU A 85 5.20 -16.87 7.68
N MET A 86 3.98 -16.40 7.85
CA MET A 86 2.77 -17.17 7.66
C MET A 86 2.14 -16.89 6.31
N TYR A 87 1.88 -17.94 5.51
CA TYR A 87 1.29 -17.85 4.18
C TYR A 87 0.20 -18.91 3.98
N GLY A 88 -0.67 -18.70 3.01
CA GLY A 88 -1.77 -19.62 2.69
C GLY A 88 -3.07 -18.87 2.41
N PHE A 89 -4.09 -19.60 2.02
CA PHE A 89 -5.41 -19.04 1.71
C PHE A 89 -6.15 -18.58 2.96
N GLY A 90 -6.79 -17.42 2.85
CA GLY A 90 -7.59 -16.80 3.90
C GLY A 90 -6.81 -15.85 4.80
N SER A 91 -7.56 -15.00 5.52
CA SER A 91 -6.98 -14.04 6.46
C SER A 91 -6.30 -14.75 7.62
N LYS A 92 -5.05 -14.40 7.87
CA LYS A 92 -4.25 -14.91 8.98
C LYS A 92 -4.30 -14.01 10.22
N LYS A 93 -5.00 -12.87 10.08
CA LYS A 93 -5.04 -11.83 11.11
C LYS A 93 -5.52 -12.36 12.46
N SER A 94 -6.70 -12.97 12.50
CA SER A 94 -7.29 -13.50 13.74
C SER A 94 -6.43 -14.59 14.39
N LEU A 95 -5.79 -15.46 13.59
CA LEU A 95 -4.91 -16.49 14.10
C LEU A 95 -3.65 -15.90 14.76
N ILE A 96 -3.02 -14.92 14.11
CA ILE A 96 -1.81 -14.29 14.65
C ILE A 96 -2.16 -13.47 15.90
N GLU A 97 -3.30 -12.80 15.94
CA GLU A 97 -3.77 -12.08 17.12
C GLU A 97 -4.10 -13.02 18.28
N ASP A 98 -4.72 -14.17 18.01
CA ASP A 98 -4.96 -15.22 19.01
C ASP A 98 -3.64 -15.81 19.55
N PHE A 99 -2.71 -16.13 18.65
CA PHE A 99 -1.36 -16.55 19.03
C PHE A 99 -0.66 -15.51 19.92
N ALA A 100 -0.69 -14.25 19.52
CA ALA A 100 -0.06 -13.17 20.30
C ALA A 100 -0.70 -13.02 21.68
N SER A 101 -2.03 -13.06 21.77
CA SER A 101 -2.77 -12.88 23.02
C SER A 101 -2.59 -14.04 24.01
N ARG A 102 -2.41 -15.27 23.52
CA ARG A 102 -2.30 -16.46 24.39
C ARG A 102 -0.88 -16.89 24.69
N ALA A 103 0.02 -16.74 23.69
CA ALA A 103 1.36 -17.32 23.79
C ALA A 103 2.48 -16.29 23.98
N LEU A 104 2.22 -15.00 23.72
CA LEU A 104 3.19 -13.92 23.86
C LEU A 104 2.86 -12.98 25.03
N VAL A 105 2.13 -13.45 26.04
CA VAL A 105 1.68 -12.64 27.20
C VAL A 105 2.84 -12.02 27.97
N ASP A 106 3.97 -12.71 28.03
CA ASP A 106 5.17 -12.27 28.75
C ASP A 106 6.06 -11.32 27.93
N TYR A 107 5.67 -11.04 26.68
CA TYR A 107 6.43 -10.21 25.75
C TYR A 107 5.65 -8.98 25.35
N SER A 108 6.36 -7.90 25.05
CA SER A 108 5.72 -6.74 24.45
C SER A 108 5.46 -7.02 22.96
N VAL A 109 4.23 -6.72 22.54
CA VAL A 109 3.76 -6.96 21.18
C VAL A 109 3.35 -5.66 20.51
N ILE A 110 3.96 -5.35 19.39
CA ILE A 110 3.61 -4.21 18.52
C ILE A 110 2.92 -4.75 17.28
N VAL A 111 1.72 -4.26 16.97
CA VAL A 111 0.95 -4.70 15.79
C VAL A 111 1.00 -3.66 14.69
N VAL A 112 1.40 -4.08 13.50
CA VAL A 112 1.49 -3.24 12.29
C VAL A 112 0.54 -3.79 11.23
N ASN A 113 -0.32 -2.93 10.70
CA ASN A 113 -1.30 -3.30 9.68
C ASN A 113 -0.81 -2.85 8.28
N GLY A 114 -0.04 -3.67 7.60
CA GLY A 114 0.57 -3.36 6.29
C GLY A 114 -0.43 -3.18 5.14
N TYR A 115 -1.69 -3.59 5.32
CA TYR A 115 -2.77 -3.33 4.37
C TYR A 115 -3.23 -1.87 4.36
N LEU A 116 -2.83 -1.06 5.37
CA LEU A 116 -3.10 0.37 5.41
C LEU A 116 -2.01 1.14 4.66
N GLN A 117 -2.40 2.01 3.72
CA GLN A 117 -1.46 2.87 2.99
C GLN A 117 -0.81 3.94 3.87
N SER A 118 -1.42 4.27 5.02
CA SER A 118 -0.94 5.30 5.94
C SER A 118 0.19 4.84 6.87
N VAL A 119 0.64 3.59 6.78
CA VAL A 119 1.71 3.07 7.63
C VAL A 119 3.03 3.79 7.33
N ASN A 120 3.64 4.31 8.40
CA ASN A 120 4.93 4.98 8.31
C ASN A 120 5.99 4.16 9.06
N ILE A 121 6.98 3.66 8.32
CA ILE A 121 8.05 2.80 8.88
C ILE A 121 8.84 3.49 10.00
N LYS A 122 9.07 4.79 9.91
CA LYS A 122 9.77 5.55 10.97
C LYS A 122 9.00 5.51 12.28
N GLN A 123 7.67 5.65 12.24
CA GLN A 123 6.83 5.58 13.45
C GLN A 123 6.86 4.19 14.06
N VAL A 124 6.87 3.14 13.23
CA VAL A 124 7.01 1.75 13.69
C VAL A 124 8.34 1.55 14.42
N ILE A 125 9.45 2.02 13.85
CA ILE A 125 10.78 1.87 14.46
C ILE A 125 10.88 2.70 15.75
N VAL A 126 10.29 3.89 15.79
CA VAL A 126 10.21 4.70 17.01
C VAL A 126 9.44 3.95 18.11
N ALA A 127 8.29 3.36 17.79
CA ALA A 127 7.50 2.59 18.76
C ALA A 127 8.29 1.37 19.30
N ILE A 128 9.04 0.68 18.44
CA ILE A 128 9.92 -0.43 18.86
C ILE A 128 11.02 0.08 19.82
N ALA A 129 11.63 1.22 19.52
CA ALA A 129 12.70 1.80 20.35
C ALA A 129 12.17 2.29 21.70
N GLU A 130 10.98 2.89 21.73
CA GLU A 130 10.31 3.33 22.96
C GLU A 130 9.99 2.13 23.84
N GLU A 131 9.36 1.10 23.30
CA GLU A 131 8.99 -0.12 24.01
C GLU A 131 10.24 -0.85 24.59
N LEU A 132 11.28 -0.99 23.77
CA LEU A 132 12.54 -1.58 24.23
C LEU A 132 13.19 -0.74 25.34
N SER A 133 13.17 0.59 25.24
CA SER A 133 13.67 1.49 26.27
C SER A 133 12.92 1.31 27.61
N ASP A 134 11.62 1.15 27.56
CA ASP A 134 10.79 0.99 28.75
C ASP A 134 10.98 -0.38 29.41
N GLN A 135 11.15 -1.44 28.63
CA GLN A 135 11.54 -2.75 29.15
C GLN A 135 12.92 -2.72 29.85
N LEU A 136 13.88 -2.02 29.26
CA LEU A 136 15.21 -1.88 29.85
C LEU A 136 15.20 -1.06 31.17
N LYS A 137 14.32 -0.06 31.30
CA LYS A 137 14.18 0.75 32.52
C LYS A 137 13.48 0.01 33.65
N SER A 138 12.53 -0.87 33.35
CA SER A 138 11.74 -1.61 34.34
C SER A 138 12.52 -2.70 35.06
N ARG A 139 13.74 -3.04 34.61
CA ARG A 139 14.62 -4.00 35.29
C ARG A 139 15.39 -3.35 36.42
N PRO A 140 15.45 -3.97 37.62
CA PRO A 140 16.25 -3.48 38.73
C PRO A 140 17.75 -3.64 38.42
N LYS A 141 18.34 -2.69 37.72
CA LYS A 141 19.79 -2.54 37.63
C LYS A 141 20.23 -1.36 38.48
N ASN A 142 21.35 -1.56 39.20
CA ASN A 142 22.00 -0.57 40.06
C ASN A 142 21.98 0.82 39.43
N ALA A 143 21.34 1.73 40.13
CA ALA A 143 21.13 3.10 39.78
C ALA A 143 22.45 3.83 39.49
N SER A 144 22.74 4.11 38.25
CA SER A 144 23.56 5.27 37.90
C SER A 144 23.27 5.66 36.46
N GLY A 145 22.54 6.74 36.26
CA GLY A 145 22.53 7.42 34.99
C GLY A 145 21.17 7.93 34.53
N SER A 146 20.97 9.24 34.75
CA SER A 146 20.13 10.19 34.02
C SER A 146 18.75 9.73 33.52
N ASN A 147 17.71 10.14 34.24
CA ASN A 147 16.31 10.25 33.82
C ASN A 147 16.16 11.31 32.68
N ALA A 148 16.79 11.13 31.55
CA ALA A 148 16.46 11.89 30.37
C ALA A 148 15.34 11.13 29.64
N HIS A 149 14.15 11.70 29.61
CA HIS A 149 13.09 11.31 28.67
C HIS A 149 13.68 11.42 27.25
N GLN A 150 14.17 10.30 26.72
CA GLN A 150 14.71 10.26 25.37
C GLN A 150 13.53 10.27 24.41
N THR A 151 13.29 11.39 23.77
CA THR A 151 12.32 11.51 22.69
C THR A 151 12.92 10.88 21.42
N PHE A 152 12.44 9.67 21.06
CA PHE A 152 12.91 8.94 19.87
C PHE A 152 12.34 9.51 18.57
N SER A 153 11.19 10.18 18.62
CA SER A 153 10.51 10.74 17.45
C SER A 153 11.32 11.79 16.66
N SER A 154 12.24 12.49 17.33
CA SER A 154 13.11 13.50 16.70
C SER A 154 14.43 12.94 16.16
N ARG A 155 14.76 11.67 16.41
CA ARG A 155 16.01 11.05 15.98
C ARG A 155 16.01 10.69 14.49
N SER A 156 17.23 10.61 13.93
CA SER A 156 17.43 10.06 12.59
C SER A 156 17.19 8.55 12.58
N MET A 157 16.96 7.97 11.41
CA MET A 157 16.80 6.50 11.27
C MET A 157 18.07 5.76 11.74
N ASP A 158 19.24 6.27 11.42
CA ASP A 158 20.51 5.66 11.81
C ASP A 158 20.75 5.69 13.32
N ASP A 159 20.38 6.78 14.00
CA ASP A 159 20.45 6.87 15.47
C ASP A 159 19.51 5.85 16.15
N LEU A 160 18.33 5.62 15.56
CA LEU A 160 17.41 4.59 16.05
C LEU A 160 17.99 3.18 15.90
N PHE A 161 18.63 2.88 14.77
CA PHE A 161 19.30 1.59 14.57
C PHE A 161 20.52 1.40 15.46
N VAL A 162 21.29 2.45 15.71
CA VAL A 162 22.40 2.42 16.69
C VAL A 162 21.86 2.06 18.08
N PHE A 163 20.73 2.65 18.49
CA PHE A 163 20.09 2.31 19.76
C PHE A 163 19.61 0.86 19.80
N LEU A 164 18.91 0.39 18.76
CA LEU A 164 18.37 -0.97 18.70
C LEU A 164 19.48 -2.06 18.70
N ASN A 165 20.64 -1.75 18.13
CA ASN A 165 21.80 -2.67 18.11
C ASN A 165 22.70 -2.52 19.34
N GLY A 166 22.59 -1.43 20.07
CA GLY A 166 23.51 -1.07 21.16
C GLY A 166 23.18 -1.65 22.53
N SER A 167 22.08 -2.41 22.67
CA SER A 167 21.69 -3.05 23.93
C SER A 167 22.61 -4.26 24.19
N ASN A 168 23.12 -4.35 25.44
CA ASN A 168 24.15 -5.32 25.85
C ASN A 168 23.74 -6.78 25.60
N GLU A 169 24.68 -7.62 25.18
CA GLU A 169 24.50 -9.05 24.90
C GLU A 169 24.00 -9.89 26.11
N GLU A 170 24.03 -9.34 27.31
CA GLU A 170 23.57 -10.01 28.55
C GLU A 170 22.04 -10.14 28.65
N ASP A 171 21.27 -9.44 27.81
CA ASP A 171 19.80 -9.38 27.87
C ASP A 171 19.10 -10.19 26.76
N LYS A 172 19.67 -11.30 26.32
CA LYS A 172 19.16 -12.15 25.21
C LYS A 172 17.71 -12.66 25.37
N ASP A 173 17.20 -12.70 26.59
CA ASP A 173 15.82 -13.15 26.87
C ASP A 173 14.76 -12.03 26.75
N CYS A 174 15.18 -10.78 26.52
CA CYS A 174 14.29 -9.64 26.40
C CYS A 174 14.19 -9.21 24.93
N PHE A 175 13.04 -9.42 24.32
CA PHE A 175 12.78 -8.99 22.96
C PHE A 175 11.35 -8.46 22.80
N VAL A 176 11.19 -7.58 21.85
CA VAL A 176 9.89 -7.06 21.40
C VAL A 176 9.42 -7.89 20.21
N CYS A 177 8.19 -8.36 20.27
CA CYS A 177 7.54 -9.03 19.15
C CYS A 177 6.85 -7.99 18.27
N VAL A 178 7.15 -7.98 16.98
CA VAL A 178 6.47 -7.15 15.99
C VAL A 178 5.61 -8.03 15.11
N VAL A 179 4.31 -7.91 15.25
CA VAL A 179 3.32 -8.58 14.42
C VAL A 179 2.99 -7.70 13.21
N ILE A 180 3.25 -8.19 12.02
CA ILE A 180 3.00 -7.45 10.78
C ILE A 180 1.95 -8.19 9.96
N HIS A 181 0.73 -7.65 9.93
CA HIS A 181 -0.29 -8.15 9.02
C HIS A 181 -0.03 -7.63 7.61
N ASN A 182 0.02 -8.53 6.63
CA ASN A 182 0.26 -8.20 5.22
C ASN A 182 1.56 -7.39 5.03
N ILE A 183 2.71 -8.01 5.31
CA ILE A 183 4.03 -7.37 5.09
C ILE A 183 4.26 -7.02 3.61
N ASP A 184 3.52 -7.66 2.70
CA ASP A 184 3.44 -7.42 1.26
C ASP A 184 2.33 -6.42 0.88
N GLY A 185 1.69 -5.80 1.86
CA GLY A 185 0.60 -4.84 1.66
C GLY A 185 1.07 -3.49 1.13
N PRO A 186 0.13 -2.65 0.65
CA PRO A 186 0.44 -1.40 -0.03
C PRO A 186 1.23 -0.39 0.82
N GLY A 187 1.12 -0.45 2.14
CA GLY A 187 1.85 0.45 3.04
C GLY A 187 3.31 0.07 3.28
N LEU A 188 3.71 -1.16 2.93
CA LEU A 188 5.03 -1.69 3.31
C LEU A 188 5.84 -2.25 2.14
N ARG A 189 5.26 -2.44 0.95
CA ARG A 189 5.89 -3.19 -0.14
C ARG A 189 6.96 -2.44 -0.95
N ASP A 190 7.23 -1.19 -0.64
CA ASP A 190 8.33 -0.48 -1.27
C ASP A 190 9.69 -1.02 -0.80
N SER A 191 10.69 -0.93 -1.69
CA SER A 191 12.01 -1.53 -1.46
C SER A 191 12.72 -0.93 -0.23
N GLU A 192 12.58 0.37 -0.01
CA GLU A 192 13.24 1.06 1.10
C GLU A 192 12.63 0.63 2.44
N THR A 193 11.31 0.57 2.52
CA THR A 193 10.60 0.09 3.72
C THR A 193 10.95 -1.36 4.04
N GLN A 194 11.03 -2.24 3.03
CA GLN A 194 11.44 -3.64 3.24
C GLN A 194 12.89 -3.75 3.73
N GLU A 195 13.79 -2.90 3.26
CA GLU A 195 15.17 -2.84 3.75
C GLU A 195 15.22 -2.39 5.22
N TYR A 196 14.44 -1.36 5.60
CA TYR A 196 14.35 -0.97 7.01
C TYR A 196 13.77 -2.07 7.88
N LEU A 197 12.72 -2.75 7.44
CA LEU A 197 12.15 -3.90 8.16
C LEU A 197 13.16 -5.04 8.33
N ALA A 198 13.94 -5.33 7.30
CA ALA A 198 15.00 -6.34 7.36
C ALA A 198 16.12 -5.95 8.35
N ARG A 199 16.50 -4.66 8.39
CA ARG A 199 17.45 -4.14 9.39
C ARG A 199 16.90 -4.25 10.81
N VAL A 200 15.60 -3.98 11.01
CA VAL A 200 14.91 -4.16 12.30
C VAL A 200 14.90 -5.62 12.71
N ALA A 201 14.58 -6.52 11.78
CA ALA A 201 14.56 -7.96 12.03
C ALA A 201 15.92 -8.52 12.43
N ALA A 202 17.00 -7.93 11.91
CA ALA A 202 18.37 -8.33 12.24
C ALA A 202 18.81 -7.90 13.66
N CYS A 203 18.04 -7.01 14.33
CA CYS A 203 18.36 -6.59 15.70
C CYS A 203 18.09 -7.73 16.70
N SER A 204 19.01 -7.93 17.66
CA SER A 204 18.97 -9.03 18.62
C SER A 204 17.72 -9.01 19.52
N HIS A 205 17.14 -7.85 19.75
CA HIS A 205 16.01 -7.63 20.66
C HIS A 205 14.65 -7.48 19.93
N VAL A 206 14.58 -7.80 18.63
CA VAL A 206 13.33 -7.75 17.87
C VAL A 206 13.05 -9.12 17.25
N ARG A 207 11.78 -9.52 17.28
CA ARG A 207 11.28 -10.72 16.60
C ARG A 207 10.08 -10.36 15.75
N ILE A 208 10.08 -10.80 14.52
CA ILE A 208 9.01 -10.48 13.58
C ILE A 208 8.14 -11.69 13.32
N ILE A 209 6.84 -11.48 13.40
CA ILE A 209 5.80 -12.43 12.99
C ILE A 209 5.03 -11.74 11.88
N ALA A 210 5.07 -12.26 10.68
CA ALA A 210 4.45 -11.61 9.54
C ALA A 210 3.50 -12.54 8.78
N SER A 211 2.47 -11.96 8.17
CA SER A 211 1.65 -12.65 7.18
C SER A 211 1.89 -12.10 5.79
N VAL A 212 1.75 -12.98 4.79
CA VAL A 212 1.73 -12.62 3.37
C VAL A 212 0.49 -13.22 2.72
N ASP A 213 -0.06 -12.48 1.77
CA ASP A 213 -1.23 -12.92 1.01
C ASP A 213 -0.97 -12.93 -0.51
N HIS A 214 -0.03 -12.12 -0.99
CA HIS A 214 0.29 -12.08 -2.41
C HIS A 214 1.26 -13.22 -2.79
N VAL A 215 0.95 -13.97 -3.85
CA VAL A 215 1.75 -15.10 -4.31
C VAL A 215 3.20 -14.72 -4.66
N ASN A 216 3.43 -13.49 -5.10
CA ASN A 216 4.76 -12.98 -5.45
C ASN A 216 5.45 -12.23 -4.30
N ALA A 217 4.95 -12.33 -3.07
CA ALA A 217 5.60 -11.71 -1.90
C ALA A 217 7.09 -12.08 -1.74
N PRO A 218 7.54 -13.31 -2.06
CA PRO A 218 8.97 -13.65 -1.99
C PRO A 218 9.88 -12.80 -2.87
N LEU A 219 9.36 -12.16 -3.91
CA LEU A 219 10.13 -11.27 -4.80
C LEU A 219 10.46 -9.90 -4.17
N LEU A 220 9.91 -9.60 -2.99
CA LEU A 220 10.25 -8.39 -2.23
C LEU A 220 11.64 -8.47 -1.59
N TRP A 221 12.17 -9.68 -1.41
CA TRP A 221 13.35 -9.93 -0.60
C TRP A 221 14.45 -10.63 -1.39
N ASP A 222 15.68 -10.22 -1.17
CA ASP A 222 16.86 -10.93 -1.61
C ASP A 222 17.23 -12.08 -0.66
N LYS A 223 18.20 -12.91 -1.04
CA LYS A 223 18.67 -14.05 -0.24
C LYS A 223 19.23 -13.61 1.12
N LYS A 224 19.93 -12.47 1.19
CA LYS A 224 20.47 -11.92 2.43
C LYS A 224 19.37 -11.52 3.38
N MET A 225 18.35 -10.81 2.87
CA MET A 225 17.19 -10.41 3.67
C MET A 225 16.49 -11.64 4.26
N VAL A 226 16.21 -12.65 3.44
CA VAL A 226 15.46 -13.85 3.84
C VAL A 226 16.22 -14.67 4.89
N HIS A 227 17.51 -14.97 4.63
CA HIS A 227 18.25 -15.96 5.42
C HIS A 227 19.10 -15.38 6.55
N THR A 228 19.45 -14.09 6.47
CA THR A 228 20.37 -13.46 7.44
C THR A 228 19.70 -12.39 8.26
N GLN A 229 18.82 -11.57 7.64
CA GLN A 229 18.21 -10.45 8.33
C GLN A 229 16.87 -10.83 8.95
N PHE A 230 15.89 -11.21 8.15
CA PHE A 230 14.60 -11.69 8.67
C PHE A 230 14.72 -13.06 9.31
N ASN A 231 15.62 -13.91 8.82
CA ASN A 231 15.81 -15.29 9.27
C ASN A 231 14.48 -16.06 9.27
N TRP A 232 13.75 -16.03 8.13
CA TRP A 232 12.37 -16.51 8.02
C TRP A 232 12.26 -18.04 8.19
N LEU A 233 11.35 -18.46 9.06
CA LEU A 233 10.71 -19.78 9.04
C LEU A 233 9.35 -19.64 8.36
N TRP A 234 9.16 -20.36 7.28
CA TRP A 234 7.98 -20.33 6.44
C TRP A 234 6.92 -21.32 6.94
N TYR A 235 5.75 -20.79 7.30
CA TYR A 235 4.63 -21.58 7.77
C TYR A 235 3.47 -21.52 6.80
N HIS A 236 3.13 -22.69 6.21
CA HIS A 236 1.90 -22.84 5.44
C HIS A 236 0.72 -22.96 6.40
N VAL A 237 -0.07 -21.90 6.50
CA VAL A 237 -1.18 -21.75 7.45
C VAL A 237 -2.44 -21.29 6.74
N PRO A 238 -3.07 -22.16 5.91
CA PRO A 238 -4.34 -21.82 5.29
C PRO A 238 -5.43 -21.75 6.35
N THR A 239 -6.10 -20.63 6.46
CA THR A 239 -7.19 -20.40 7.41
C THR A 239 -8.56 -20.52 6.76
N PHE A 240 -8.65 -20.25 5.45
CA PHE A 240 -9.90 -20.06 4.69
C PHE A 240 -10.84 -19.03 5.30
N ALA A 241 -10.40 -18.28 6.31
CA ALA A 241 -11.15 -17.21 6.92
C ALA A 241 -11.30 -16.02 5.93
N PRO A 242 -12.46 -15.36 5.91
CA PRO A 242 -12.70 -14.23 5.01
C PRO A 242 -11.87 -13.02 5.42
N TYR A 243 -11.42 -12.23 4.42
CA TYR A 243 -10.73 -10.96 4.61
C TYR A 243 -11.74 -9.86 4.95
N LYS A 244 -12.22 -9.81 6.21
CA LYS A 244 -13.26 -8.86 6.63
C LYS A 244 -12.70 -7.43 6.75
N ILE A 245 -11.59 -7.26 7.46
CA ILE A 245 -10.99 -5.94 7.72
C ILE A 245 -10.04 -5.57 6.59
N GLU A 246 -9.10 -6.44 6.26
CA GLU A 246 -8.12 -6.22 5.20
C GLU A 246 -8.81 -5.99 3.84
N GLY A 247 -9.90 -6.72 3.58
CA GLY A 247 -10.66 -6.62 2.34
C GLY A 247 -11.34 -5.27 2.11
N MET A 248 -11.60 -4.49 3.18
CA MET A 248 -12.15 -3.14 3.04
C MET A 248 -11.17 -2.17 2.36
N PHE A 249 -9.89 -2.45 2.41
CA PHE A 249 -8.83 -1.62 1.85
C PHE A 249 -8.34 -2.12 0.48
N PHE A 250 -8.80 -3.28 0.03
CA PHE A 250 -8.49 -3.79 -1.30
C PHE A 250 -9.47 -3.23 -2.33
N PRO A 251 -8.99 -2.82 -3.52
CA PRO A 251 -9.87 -2.41 -4.59
C PRO A 251 -10.70 -3.61 -5.06
N LEU A 252 -12.00 -3.42 -5.18
CA LEU A 252 -12.89 -4.43 -5.75
C LEU A 252 -12.69 -4.48 -7.27
N ILE A 253 -12.45 -5.67 -7.83
CA ILE A 253 -12.12 -5.85 -9.26
C ILE A 253 -13.27 -5.38 -10.17
N LEU A 254 -14.52 -5.54 -9.73
CA LEU A 254 -15.72 -5.16 -10.47
C LEU A 254 -16.23 -3.76 -10.15
N ALA A 255 -15.67 -3.10 -9.14
CA ALA A 255 -16.02 -1.73 -8.85
C ALA A 255 -15.27 -0.77 -9.81
N HIS A 256 -15.94 0.30 -10.19
CA HIS A 256 -15.24 1.41 -10.82
C HIS A 256 -14.19 1.91 -9.84
N GLY A 257 -12.95 1.46 -10.05
CA GLY A 257 -11.83 1.87 -9.22
C GLY A 257 -11.67 3.39 -9.29
N GLY A 258 -12.19 4.07 -8.31
CA GLY A 258 -11.80 5.45 -8.09
C GLY A 258 -12.65 6.55 -8.72
N THR A 259 -13.85 6.30 -9.28
CA THR A 259 -14.62 7.43 -9.85
C THR A 259 -15.04 8.45 -8.80
N ALA A 260 -15.49 8.03 -7.62
CA ALA A 260 -15.81 8.96 -6.52
C ALA A 260 -14.56 9.57 -5.88
N GLN A 261 -13.49 8.79 -5.75
CA GLN A 261 -12.20 9.26 -5.24
C GLN A 261 -11.49 10.14 -6.28
N SER A 262 -11.52 9.75 -7.55
CA SER A 262 -11.03 10.56 -8.67
C SER A 262 -11.78 11.89 -8.80
N ALA A 263 -13.11 11.90 -8.65
CA ALA A 263 -13.89 13.13 -8.70
C ALA A 263 -13.54 14.08 -7.56
N LYS A 264 -13.45 13.60 -6.31
CA LYS A 264 -13.01 14.42 -5.15
C LYS A 264 -11.59 14.94 -5.32
N THR A 265 -10.68 14.09 -5.80
CA THR A 265 -9.30 14.49 -6.06
C THR A 265 -9.26 15.52 -7.19
N ALA A 266 -10.04 15.33 -8.26
CA ALA A 266 -10.16 16.28 -9.35
C ALA A 266 -10.67 17.64 -8.87
N THR A 267 -11.70 17.69 -8.00
CA THR A 267 -12.20 18.93 -7.38
C THR A 267 -11.09 19.66 -6.62
N ILE A 268 -10.35 18.96 -5.75
CA ILE A 268 -9.27 19.57 -4.95
C ILE A 268 -8.17 20.11 -5.85
N VAL A 269 -7.76 19.35 -6.86
CA VAL A 269 -6.75 19.79 -7.82
C VAL A 269 -7.25 21.00 -8.61
N LEU A 270 -8.47 20.95 -9.15
CA LEU A 270 -9.05 22.05 -9.90
C LEU A 270 -9.16 23.34 -9.08
N GLN A 271 -9.51 23.24 -7.80
CA GLN A 271 -9.55 24.40 -6.88
C GLN A 271 -8.17 25.02 -6.65
N SER A 272 -7.09 24.26 -6.79
CA SER A 272 -5.72 24.76 -6.68
C SER A 272 -5.20 25.43 -7.96
N LEU A 273 -5.86 25.22 -9.10
CA LEU A 273 -5.46 25.75 -10.38
C LEU A 273 -5.89 27.22 -10.56
N THR A 274 -5.26 27.88 -11.53
CA THR A 274 -5.61 29.26 -11.88
C THR A 274 -7.04 29.35 -12.44
N PRO A 275 -7.77 30.48 -12.24
CA PRO A 275 -9.13 30.64 -12.75
C PRO A 275 -9.26 30.43 -14.29
N ASN A 276 -8.23 30.79 -15.04
CA ASN A 276 -8.20 30.53 -16.47
C ASN A 276 -8.09 29.03 -16.80
N ALA A 277 -7.25 28.27 -16.06
CA ALA A 277 -7.16 26.83 -16.20
C ALA A 277 -8.49 26.14 -15.84
N GLN A 278 -9.14 26.55 -14.74
CA GLN A 278 -10.47 26.06 -14.37
C GLN A 278 -11.49 26.29 -15.49
N SER A 279 -11.46 27.49 -16.10
CA SER A 279 -12.36 27.83 -17.21
C SER A 279 -12.08 27.00 -18.47
N VAL A 280 -10.83 26.72 -18.79
CA VAL A 280 -10.45 25.79 -19.88
C VAL A 280 -10.94 24.38 -19.59
N PHE A 281 -10.82 23.91 -18.38
CA PHE A 281 -11.32 22.59 -17.98
C PHE A 281 -12.85 22.52 -18.07
N LYS A 282 -13.54 23.60 -17.68
CA LYS A 282 -15.00 23.73 -17.82
C LYS A 282 -15.46 23.60 -19.28
N VAL A 283 -14.73 24.17 -20.25
CA VAL A 283 -15.03 24.01 -21.69
C VAL A 283 -14.94 22.53 -22.09
N LEU A 284 -13.96 21.78 -21.60
CA LEU A 284 -13.86 20.36 -21.86
C LEU A 284 -15.04 19.57 -21.29
N ILE A 285 -15.46 19.88 -20.03
CA ILE A 285 -16.65 19.25 -19.41
C ILE A 285 -17.90 19.54 -20.25
N GLU A 286 -18.15 20.82 -20.58
CA GLU A 286 -19.31 21.25 -21.37
C GLU A 286 -19.37 20.50 -22.72
N HIS A 287 -18.22 20.35 -23.37
CA HIS A 287 -18.16 19.63 -24.65
C HIS A 287 -18.47 18.15 -24.48
N GLN A 288 -17.87 17.49 -23.48
CA GLN A 288 -18.04 16.06 -23.26
C GLN A 288 -19.47 15.70 -22.82
N LEU A 289 -20.13 16.55 -22.05
CA LEU A 289 -21.54 16.38 -21.67
C LEU A 289 -22.51 16.65 -22.87
N SER A 290 -22.15 17.59 -23.77
CA SER A 290 -22.96 17.88 -24.92
C SER A 290 -22.84 16.87 -26.07
N HIS A 291 -21.73 16.12 -26.10
CA HIS A 291 -21.41 15.19 -27.18
C HIS A 291 -20.97 13.83 -26.57
N PRO A 292 -21.86 13.07 -25.94
CA PRO A 292 -21.53 11.83 -25.28
C PRO A 292 -21.02 10.73 -26.23
N ASP A 293 -21.39 10.81 -27.50
CA ASP A 293 -21.01 9.84 -28.53
C ASP A 293 -19.63 10.14 -29.17
N GLU A 294 -19.05 11.32 -28.92
CA GLU A 294 -17.73 11.69 -29.44
C GLU A 294 -16.61 11.12 -28.55
N GLU A 295 -15.53 10.64 -29.16
CA GLU A 295 -14.37 10.08 -28.44
C GLU A 295 -13.54 11.11 -27.64
N GLY A 296 -13.92 12.38 -27.67
CA GLY A 296 -13.24 13.49 -27.02
C GLY A 296 -13.19 14.76 -27.88
N MET A 297 -12.69 15.85 -27.33
CA MET A 297 -12.57 17.13 -28.01
C MET A 297 -11.21 17.26 -28.73
N PRO A 298 -11.14 17.51 -30.04
CA PRO A 298 -9.91 17.83 -30.75
C PRO A 298 -9.19 19.06 -30.17
N ILE A 299 -7.86 19.02 -30.06
CA ILE A 299 -7.08 20.13 -29.49
C ILE A 299 -7.29 21.45 -30.23
N ASP A 300 -7.40 21.39 -31.53
CA ASP A 300 -7.62 22.58 -32.36
C ASP A 300 -9.01 23.24 -32.10
N LYS A 301 -10.03 22.38 -31.90
CA LYS A 301 -11.39 22.84 -31.53
C LYS A 301 -11.40 23.46 -30.14
N LEU A 302 -10.68 22.83 -29.18
CA LEU A 302 -10.52 23.40 -27.83
C LEU A 302 -9.83 24.77 -27.89
N TYR A 303 -8.74 24.88 -28.66
CA TYR A 303 -8.00 26.15 -28.80
C TYR A 303 -8.88 27.23 -29.37
N ALA A 304 -9.62 26.96 -30.46
CA ALA A 304 -10.54 27.91 -31.07
C ALA A 304 -11.61 28.41 -30.08
N THR A 305 -12.26 27.47 -29.35
CA THR A 305 -13.28 27.79 -28.35
C THR A 305 -12.73 28.60 -27.18
N CYS A 306 -11.57 28.23 -26.68
CA CYS A 306 -10.92 28.94 -25.55
C CYS A 306 -10.47 30.36 -25.99
N ARG A 307 -10.05 30.54 -27.24
CA ARG A 307 -9.69 31.85 -27.78
C ARG A 307 -10.90 32.75 -27.98
N GLU A 308 -12.00 32.21 -28.48
CA GLU A 308 -13.27 32.92 -28.61
C GLU A 308 -13.81 33.44 -27.27
N ARG A 309 -13.63 32.63 -26.21
CA ARG A 309 -14.03 32.98 -24.85
C ARG A 309 -12.95 33.80 -24.08
N PHE A 310 -11.88 34.22 -24.73
CA PHE A 310 -10.76 34.98 -24.16
C PHE A 310 -10.05 34.29 -22.97
N LEU A 311 -10.13 32.97 -22.88
CA LEU A 311 -9.53 32.19 -21.79
C LEU A 311 -8.03 31.99 -22.00
N VAL A 312 -7.56 31.92 -23.23
CA VAL A 312 -6.16 31.76 -23.60
C VAL A 312 -5.74 32.74 -24.69
N SER A 313 -4.54 33.29 -24.56
CA SER A 313 -3.99 34.23 -25.55
C SER A 313 -3.18 33.54 -26.65
N SER A 314 -2.60 32.40 -26.37
CA SER A 314 -1.75 31.66 -27.30
C SER A 314 -1.88 30.13 -27.11
N GLN A 315 -1.47 29.40 -28.13
CA GLN A 315 -1.43 27.95 -28.08
C GLN A 315 -0.43 27.42 -27.02
N ILE A 316 0.63 28.18 -26.76
CA ILE A 316 1.62 27.87 -25.71
C ILE A 316 0.95 27.88 -24.33
N THR A 317 0.11 28.88 -24.06
CA THR A 317 -0.65 29.01 -22.81
C THR A 317 -1.62 27.84 -22.64
N LEU A 318 -2.33 27.46 -23.72
CA LEU A 318 -3.21 26.29 -23.69
C LEU A 318 -2.43 25.01 -23.39
N ASN A 319 -1.28 24.80 -24.05
CA ASN A 319 -0.45 23.63 -23.83
C ASN A 319 0.11 23.57 -22.41
N SER A 320 0.43 24.70 -21.79
CA SER A 320 0.81 24.75 -20.38
C SER A 320 -0.30 24.22 -19.45
N HIS A 321 -1.55 24.68 -19.66
CA HIS A 321 -2.68 24.16 -18.90
C HIS A 321 -2.96 22.67 -19.16
N LEU A 322 -2.82 22.25 -20.42
CA LEU A 322 -2.99 20.83 -20.77
C LEU A 322 -1.90 19.92 -20.18
N THR A 323 -0.67 20.42 -20.04
CA THR A 323 0.40 19.68 -19.36
C THR A 323 0.05 19.50 -17.89
N GLU A 324 -0.38 20.55 -17.22
CA GLU A 324 -0.82 20.51 -15.82
C GLU A 324 -2.00 19.54 -15.61
N PHE A 325 -2.99 19.54 -16.51
CA PHE A 325 -4.10 18.59 -16.47
C PHE A 325 -3.65 17.14 -16.68
N LYS A 326 -2.63 16.90 -17.53
CA LYS A 326 -2.09 15.57 -17.77
C LYS A 326 -1.26 15.06 -16.58
N ASP A 327 -0.44 15.93 -15.99
CA ASP A 327 0.39 15.61 -14.85
C ASP A 327 -0.46 15.21 -13.62
N HIS A 328 -1.66 15.82 -13.50
CA HIS A 328 -2.65 15.46 -12.48
C HIS A 328 -3.68 14.41 -12.92
N GLU A 329 -3.48 13.76 -14.08
CA GLU A 329 -4.38 12.75 -14.64
C GLU A 329 -5.84 13.20 -14.84
N LEU A 330 -6.10 14.52 -14.86
CA LEU A 330 -7.43 15.08 -15.06
C LEU A 330 -7.92 14.90 -16.51
N VAL A 331 -7.02 14.90 -17.49
CA VAL A 331 -7.31 14.77 -18.92
C VAL A 331 -6.42 13.71 -19.54
N LYS A 332 -7.00 12.88 -20.40
CA LYS A 332 -6.29 11.88 -21.21
C LYS A 332 -6.40 12.18 -22.68
N ILE A 333 -5.39 11.74 -23.44
CA ILE A 333 -5.37 11.85 -24.89
C ILE A 333 -5.79 10.52 -25.49
N ARG A 334 -6.70 10.57 -26.48
CA ARG A 334 -7.05 9.45 -27.34
C ARG A 334 -6.77 9.86 -28.78
N ARG A 335 -6.21 8.96 -29.57
CA ARG A 335 -6.01 9.19 -30.98
C ARG A 335 -7.27 8.75 -31.74
N HIS A 336 -7.90 9.68 -32.43
CA HIS A 336 -9.05 9.40 -33.27
C HIS A 336 -8.63 8.61 -34.54
N SER A 337 -9.61 8.01 -35.22
CA SER A 337 -9.40 7.27 -36.48
C SER A 337 -8.75 8.13 -37.58
N ASP A 338 -8.98 9.43 -37.56
CA ASP A 338 -8.43 10.43 -38.48
C ASP A 338 -6.99 10.86 -38.18
N GLY A 339 -6.37 10.26 -37.11
CA GLY A 339 -5.03 10.57 -36.67
C GLY A 339 -4.90 11.82 -35.79
N GLN A 340 -5.99 12.52 -35.50
CA GLN A 340 -6.01 13.69 -34.61
C GLN A 340 -6.02 13.25 -33.14
N ASP A 341 -5.32 14.01 -32.30
CA ASP A 341 -5.31 13.80 -30.86
C ASP A 341 -6.54 14.49 -30.23
N CYS A 342 -7.40 13.71 -29.60
CA CYS A 342 -8.59 14.18 -28.87
C CYS A 342 -8.37 14.10 -27.37
N LEU A 343 -8.84 15.09 -26.66
CA LEU A 343 -8.78 15.20 -25.21
C LEU A 343 -10.11 14.74 -24.60
N TYR A 344 -10.03 13.93 -23.56
CA TYR A 344 -11.21 13.52 -22.81
C TYR A 344 -10.92 13.46 -21.32
N ILE A 345 -11.93 13.67 -20.50
CA ILE A 345 -11.88 13.58 -19.05
C ILE A 345 -12.32 12.16 -18.67
N PRO A 346 -11.49 11.38 -17.95
CA PRO A 346 -11.79 9.98 -17.61
C PRO A 346 -12.73 9.87 -16.40
N LEU A 347 -13.82 10.64 -16.41
CA LEU A 347 -14.85 10.65 -15.37
C LEU A 347 -16.22 10.36 -15.98
N PRO A 348 -17.14 9.71 -15.25
CA PRO A 348 -18.51 9.49 -15.70
C PRO A 348 -19.31 10.81 -15.75
N SER A 349 -20.36 10.82 -16.55
CA SER A 349 -21.18 12.03 -16.81
C SER A 349 -21.74 12.65 -15.52
N GLU A 350 -22.20 11.83 -14.56
CA GLU A 350 -22.69 12.30 -13.26
C GLU A 350 -21.62 13.05 -12.43
N ALA A 351 -20.38 12.58 -12.49
CA ALA A 351 -19.26 13.24 -11.81
C ALA A 351 -18.89 14.57 -12.52
N LEU A 352 -18.97 14.61 -13.85
CA LEU A 352 -18.75 15.83 -14.64
C LEU A 352 -19.81 16.90 -14.37
N GLU A 353 -21.08 16.52 -14.23
CA GLU A 353 -22.16 17.44 -13.86
C GLU A 353 -21.94 18.05 -12.46
N LYS A 354 -21.53 17.26 -11.49
CA LYS A 354 -21.18 17.74 -10.15
C LYS A 354 -20.00 18.72 -10.19
N LEU A 355 -18.92 18.35 -10.90
CA LEU A 355 -17.76 19.23 -11.08
C LEU A 355 -18.15 20.55 -11.78
N LEU A 356 -19.01 20.50 -12.78
CA LEU A 356 -19.50 21.70 -13.47
C LEU A 356 -20.25 22.63 -12.51
N THR A 357 -21.04 22.05 -11.60
CA THR A 357 -21.79 22.81 -10.59
C THR A 357 -20.87 23.46 -9.56
N GLU A 358 -19.80 22.75 -9.16
CA GLU A 358 -18.81 23.25 -8.19
C GLU A 358 -17.88 24.34 -8.77
N LEU A 359 -17.65 24.33 -10.09
CA LEU A 359 -16.85 25.32 -10.81
C LEU A 359 -17.67 26.54 -11.30
N SER A 360 -18.96 26.53 -11.10
CA SER A 360 -19.85 27.62 -11.51
C SER A 360 -20.04 28.64 -10.43
#